data_30f291203453ba4f6f22bec85e2367e9
#
_entry.id   30f291203453ba4f6f22bec85e2367e9
#
_cell.length_a   1.000
_cell.length_b   1.000
_cell.length_c   1.000
_cell.angle_alpha   90.00
_cell.angle_beta   90.00
_cell.angle_gamma   90.00
#
_symmetry.space_group_name_H-M   'P 1'
#
loop_
_entity.id
_entity.type
_entity.pdbx_description
1 polymer ?
#
loop_
_entity_poly.entity_id
_entity_poly.type
_entity_poly.pdbx_seq_one_letter_code
_entity_poly.pdbx_strand_id
1 'polypeptide(L)'
;MKLHGYFRSSAAYRVRIALNLKGLQPAHLPHHLRQGEQCAPAYLAINPQGLVPTLEDDSGTVLTQSLAIIEWLDEVHPSPPLLPKDPLRRAKVRAFALAIACDVHPVQNLKVLARLRQLGVAEEKVAEWAAWANREGLAACETLIAGEPGPFCFGDKPTIADLCLVPQLANARRFGVDVSAYPRLLKAEAAAKEMKAFADAAPDKQSDAE
;
A
#
# COMPACT_ATOMS: atom_id res chain seq x y z
N MET A 1 -16.08 -6.60 -11.23
CA MET A 1 -15.19 -5.56 -10.63
C MET A 1 -14.04 -5.24 -11.57
N LYS A 2 -13.54 -3.98 -11.55
CA LYS A 2 -12.33 -3.54 -12.25
C LYS A 2 -11.41 -2.80 -11.28
N LEU A 3 -10.11 -3.09 -11.32
CA LEU A 3 -9.09 -2.41 -10.53
C LEU A 3 -8.23 -1.54 -11.44
N HIS A 4 -8.36 -0.23 -11.30
CA HIS A 4 -7.42 0.73 -11.87
C HIS A 4 -6.18 0.81 -11.00
N GLY A 5 -5.03 0.52 -11.58
CA GLY A 5 -3.78 0.40 -10.83
C GLY A 5 -2.55 0.74 -11.64
N TYR A 6 -1.41 0.49 -11.04
CA TYR A 6 -0.08 0.51 -11.67
C TYR A 6 0.81 -0.45 -10.91
N PHE A 7 1.59 -1.27 -11.61
CA PHE A 7 2.35 -2.36 -10.97
C PHE A 7 3.20 -1.88 -9.79
N ARG A 8 3.89 -0.73 -9.92
CA ARG A 8 4.78 -0.17 -8.88
C ARG A 8 4.06 0.66 -7.81
N SER A 9 2.76 0.92 -7.94
CA SER A 9 2.02 1.68 -6.94
C SER A 9 1.88 0.89 -5.65
N SER A 10 2.47 1.38 -4.55
CA SER A 10 2.34 0.77 -3.22
C SER A 10 0.89 0.74 -2.76
N ALA A 11 0.09 1.77 -3.07
CA ALA A 11 -1.33 1.81 -2.73
C ALA A 11 -2.16 0.79 -3.53
N ALA A 12 -1.87 0.62 -4.83
CA ALA A 12 -2.51 -0.43 -5.64
C ALA A 12 -2.08 -1.83 -5.17
N TYR A 13 -0.81 -2.01 -4.77
CA TYR A 13 -0.31 -3.26 -4.23
C TYR A 13 -1.07 -3.69 -2.96
N ARG A 14 -1.39 -2.75 -2.04
CA ARG A 14 -2.26 -3.04 -0.87
C ARG A 14 -3.59 -3.65 -1.27
N VAL A 15 -4.25 -3.06 -2.28
CA VAL A 15 -5.58 -3.53 -2.73
C VAL A 15 -5.47 -4.88 -3.45
N ARG A 16 -4.41 -5.10 -4.27
CA ARG A 16 -4.17 -6.41 -4.88
C ARG A 16 -4.03 -7.53 -3.84
N ILE A 17 -3.27 -7.28 -2.76
CA ILE A 17 -3.15 -8.24 -1.65
C ILE A 17 -4.53 -8.53 -1.04
N ALA A 18 -5.33 -7.49 -0.75
CA ALA A 18 -6.66 -7.67 -0.18
C ALA A 18 -7.56 -8.50 -1.10
N LEU A 19 -7.60 -8.19 -2.39
CA LEU A 19 -8.37 -8.93 -3.38
C LEU A 19 -7.95 -10.41 -3.43
N ASN A 20 -6.65 -10.68 -3.46
CA ASN A 20 -6.12 -12.05 -3.45
C ASN A 20 -6.50 -12.81 -2.17
N LEU A 21 -6.42 -12.16 -0.99
CA LEU A 21 -6.84 -12.76 0.28
C LEU A 21 -8.34 -13.08 0.30
N LYS A 22 -9.15 -12.26 -0.36
CA LYS A 22 -10.60 -12.48 -0.52
C LYS A 22 -10.96 -13.44 -1.66
N GLY A 23 -9.97 -13.91 -2.43
CA GLY A 23 -10.22 -14.80 -3.59
C GLY A 23 -10.88 -14.09 -4.77
N LEU A 24 -10.77 -12.77 -4.86
CA LEU A 24 -11.39 -11.94 -5.88
C LEU A 24 -10.41 -11.63 -7.02
N GLN A 25 -10.90 -11.68 -8.25
CA GLN A 25 -10.10 -11.43 -9.46
C GLN A 25 -10.75 -10.36 -10.33
N PRO A 26 -10.56 -9.07 -10.04
CA PRO A 26 -11.06 -8.01 -10.90
C PRO A 26 -10.31 -7.95 -12.24
N ALA A 27 -10.92 -7.37 -13.26
CA ALA A 27 -10.20 -6.96 -14.46
C ALA A 27 -9.18 -5.87 -14.07
N HIS A 28 -7.92 -6.06 -14.42
CA HIS A 28 -6.86 -5.09 -14.14
C HIS A 28 -6.79 -4.06 -15.28
N LEU A 29 -6.90 -2.79 -14.95
CA LEU A 29 -6.81 -1.65 -15.86
C LEU A 29 -5.59 -0.80 -15.44
N PRO A 30 -4.45 -0.98 -16.11
CA PRO A 30 -3.23 -0.26 -15.75
C PRO A 30 -3.29 1.21 -16.20
N HIS A 31 -2.67 2.08 -15.38
CA HIS A 31 -2.42 3.49 -15.70
C HIS A 31 -0.96 3.80 -15.42
N HIS A 32 -0.19 4.06 -16.46
CA HIS A 32 1.24 4.29 -16.36
C HIS A 32 1.56 5.64 -15.70
N LEU A 33 1.85 5.63 -14.37
CA LEU A 33 2.00 6.84 -13.56
C LEU A 33 3.15 7.75 -14.02
N ARG A 34 4.23 7.18 -14.57
CA ARG A 34 5.39 7.95 -15.05
C ARG A 34 5.11 8.64 -16.40
N GLN A 35 4.11 8.16 -17.14
CA GLN A 35 3.61 8.78 -18.37
C GLN A 35 2.44 9.74 -18.10
N GLY A 36 1.96 9.84 -16.86
CA GLY A 36 0.91 10.76 -16.47
C GLY A 36 -0.52 10.30 -16.81
N GLU A 37 -0.71 9.02 -17.13
CA GLU A 37 -2.02 8.47 -17.54
C GLU A 37 -3.11 8.65 -16.47
N GLN A 38 -2.73 8.69 -15.18
CA GLN A 38 -3.64 9.00 -14.07
C GLN A 38 -4.19 10.43 -14.11
N CYS A 39 -3.59 11.32 -14.91
CA CYS A 39 -4.02 12.68 -15.12
C CYS A 39 -4.80 12.87 -16.44
N ALA A 40 -5.01 11.81 -17.20
CA ALA A 40 -5.81 11.86 -18.44
C ALA A 40 -7.28 12.21 -18.12
N PRO A 41 -7.95 13.03 -18.95
CA PRO A 41 -9.34 13.42 -18.69
C PRO A 41 -10.29 12.26 -18.44
N ALA A 42 -10.12 11.15 -19.17
CA ALA A 42 -10.94 9.95 -19.00
C ALA A 42 -10.79 9.33 -17.61
N TYR A 43 -9.56 9.30 -17.04
CA TYR A 43 -9.35 8.78 -15.70
C TYR A 43 -9.77 9.78 -14.61
N LEU A 44 -9.54 11.09 -14.83
CA LEU A 44 -9.98 12.13 -13.90
C LEU A 44 -11.51 12.19 -13.75
N ALA A 45 -12.27 11.78 -14.77
CA ALA A 45 -13.72 11.62 -14.69
C ALA A 45 -14.12 10.48 -13.73
N ILE A 46 -13.27 9.46 -13.54
CA ILE A 46 -13.48 8.34 -12.63
C ILE A 46 -12.95 8.69 -11.22
N ASN A 47 -11.72 9.21 -11.16
CA ASN A 47 -11.09 9.62 -9.90
C ASN A 47 -10.47 11.03 -10.04
N PRO A 48 -11.17 12.08 -9.57
CA PRO A 48 -10.70 13.46 -9.71
C PRO A 48 -9.39 13.77 -8.94
N GLN A 49 -8.94 12.87 -8.05
CA GLN A 49 -7.65 13.00 -7.37
C GLN A 49 -6.45 12.70 -8.30
N GLY A 50 -6.68 12.01 -9.44
CA GLY A 50 -5.61 11.56 -10.33
C GLY A 50 -4.64 10.59 -9.64
N LEU A 51 -5.16 9.70 -8.80
CA LEU A 51 -4.40 8.72 -8.04
C LEU A 51 -4.93 7.31 -8.27
N VAL A 52 -4.07 6.32 -8.18
CA VAL A 52 -4.43 4.91 -8.12
C VAL A 52 -4.17 4.35 -6.72
N PRO A 53 -4.91 3.35 -6.24
CA PRO A 53 -5.95 2.58 -6.93
C PRO A 53 -7.32 3.25 -6.96
N THR A 54 -8.12 2.81 -7.91
CA THR A 54 -9.58 2.98 -7.93
C THR A 54 -10.21 1.62 -8.20
N LEU A 55 -11.25 1.26 -7.49
CA LEU A 55 -12.02 0.03 -7.70
C LEU A 55 -13.42 0.38 -8.21
N GLU A 56 -13.80 -0.17 -9.37
CA GLU A 56 -15.18 -0.17 -9.83
C GLU A 56 -15.80 -1.52 -9.48
N ASP A 57 -16.94 -1.53 -8.77
CA ASP A 57 -17.68 -2.75 -8.51
C ASP A 57 -18.54 -3.16 -9.72
N ASP A 58 -19.28 -4.27 -9.61
CA ASP A 58 -20.11 -4.78 -10.70
C ASP A 58 -21.39 -3.93 -10.92
N SER A 59 -21.73 -3.05 -9.99
CA SER A 59 -22.82 -2.07 -10.15
C SER A 59 -22.37 -0.78 -10.85
N GLY A 60 -21.07 -0.60 -11.07
CA GLY A 60 -20.46 0.62 -11.57
C GLY A 60 -20.16 1.65 -10.48
N THR A 61 -20.28 1.27 -9.19
CA THR A 61 -19.88 2.14 -8.09
C THR A 61 -18.35 2.25 -8.03
N VAL A 62 -17.86 3.48 -7.90
CA VAL A 62 -16.43 3.80 -7.87
C VAL A 62 -15.98 4.04 -6.44
N LEU A 63 -14.97 3.30 -6.01
CA LEU A 63 -14.31 3.46 -4.71
C LEU A 63 -12.86 3.91 -4.92
N THR A 64 -12.45 4.90 -4.13
CA THR A 64 -11.07 5.43 -4.12
C THR A 64 -10.45 5.28 -2.75
N GLN A 65 -9.13 5.53 -2.62
CA GLN A 65 -8.34 5.34 -1.39
C GLN A 65 -8.17 3.86 -0.99
N SER A 66 -6.92 3.41 -0.98
CA SER A 66 -6.60 1.99 -0.76
C SER A 66 -7.18 1.41 0.53
N LEU A 67 -7.16 2.17 1.64
CA LEU A 67 -7.70 1.68 2.91
C LEU A 67 -9.24 1.62 2.90
N ALA A 68 -9.92 2.62 2.32
CA ALA A 68 -11.37 2.60 2.18
C ALA A 68 -11.83 1.41 1.31
N ILE A 69 -11.12 1.14 0.21
CA ILE A 69 -11.39 -0.03 -0.64
C ILE A 69 -11.19 -1.33 0.15
N ILE A 70 -10.11 -1.45 0.90
CA ILE A 70 -9.79 -2.65 1.68
C ILE A 70 -10.81 -2.89 2.80
N GLU A 71 -11.21 -1.84 3.52
CA GLU A 71 -12.22 -1.97 4.57
C GLU A 71 -13.60 -2.30 3.98
N TRP A 72 -13.97 -1.68 2.86
CA TRP A 72 -15.20 -2.06 2.15
C TRP A 72 -15.16 -3.54 1.70
N LEU A 73 -14.04 -4.00 1.12
CA LEU A 73 -13.87 -5.42 0.79
C LEU A 73 -13.98 -6.33 2.01
N ASP A 74 -13.48 -5.90 3.18
CA ASP A 74 -13.56 -6.67 4.41
C ASP A 74 -14.99 -6.76 4.96
N GLU A 75 -15.81 -5.72 4.75
CA GLU A 75 -17.22 -5.68 5.14
C GLU A 75 -18.11 -6.55 4.23
N VAL A 76 -17.92 -6.46 2.90
CA VAL A 76 -18.75 -7.21 1.93
C VAL A 76 -18.26 -8.64 1.70
N HIS A 77 -17.00 -8.92 1.98
CA HIS A 77 -16.36 -10.23 1.95
C HIS A 77 -15.66 -10.52 3.28
N PRO A 78 -16.39 -10.82 4.37
CA PRO A 78 -15.85 -10.83 5.73
C PRO A 78 -14.87 -11.95 6.05
N SER A 79 -14.64 -12.89 5.14
CA SER A 79 -13.74 -14.03 5.35
C SER A 79 -12.65 -14.11 4.29
N PRO A 80 -11.38 -14.21 4.69
CA PRO A 80 -10.84 -14.03 6.04
C PRO A 80 -10.92 -12.56 6.49
N PRO A 81 -11.11 -12.27 7.81
CA PRO A 81 -11.17 -10.91 8.30
C PRO A 81 -9.79 -10.24 8.24
N LEU A 82 -9.75 -8.98 7.80
CA LEU A 82 -8.54 -8.16 7.74
C LEU A 82 -8.41 -7.20 8.92
N LEU A 83 -9.44 -7.11 9.75
CA LEU A 83 -9.47 -6.35 10.99
C LEU A 83 -9.97 -7.22 12.16
N PRO A 84 -9.36 -7.10 13.35
CA PRO A 84 -9.83 -7.80 14.53
C PRO A 84 -11.21 -7.30 14.99
N LYS A 85 -11.96 -8.15 15.69
CA LYS A 85 -13.29 -7.79 16.24
C LYS A 85 -13.19 -6.89 17.47
N ASP A 86 -12.17 -7.07 18.29
CA ASP A 86 -11.95 -6.24 19.49
C ASP A 86 -11.70 -4.78 19.11
N PRO A 87 -12.45 -3.81 19.63
CA PRO A 87 -12.36 -2.42 19.19
C PRO A 87 -11.01 -1.78 19.45
N LEU A 88 -10.36 -2.08 20.58
CA LEU A 88 -9.05 -1.49 20.91
C LEU A 88 -7.96 -2.06 20.00
N ARG A 89 -7.95 -3.38 19.81
CA ARG A 89 -7.02 -4.03 18.89
C ARG A 89 -7.22 -3.56 17.44
N ARG A 90 -8.47 -3.41 17.03
CA ARG A 90 -8.85 -2.86 15.72
C ARG A 90 -8.32 -1.44 15.52
N ALA A 91 -8.43 -0.59 16.57
CA ALA A 91 -7.88 0.77 16.53
C ALA A 91 -6.35 0.77 16.39
N LYS A 92 -5.63 -0.11 17.11
CA LYS A 92 -4.17 -0.24 16.99
C LYS A 92 -3.74 -0.68 15.58
N VAL A 93 -4.42 -1.67 15.01
CA VAL A 93 -4.17 -2.14 13.63
C VAL A 93 -4.39 -1.00 12.62
N ARG A 94 -5.49 -0.24 12.76
CA ARG A 94 -5.76 0.94 11.91
C ARG A 94 -4.72 2.02 12.11
N ALA A 95 -4.31 2.33 13.34
CA ALA A 95 -3.30 3.34 13.62
C ALA A 95 -1.99 3.03 12.90
N PHE A 96 -1.53 1.77 12.94
CA PHE A 96 -0.35 1.33 12.19
C PHE A 96 -0.53 1.48 10.67
N ALA A 97 -1.67 1.03 10.13
CA ALA A 97 -1.95 1.14 8.71
C ALA A 97 -2.02 2.61 8.25
N LEU A 98 -2.61 3.50 9.07
CA LEU A 98 -2.70 4.93 8.80
C LEU A 98 -1.35 5.62 8.91
N ALA A 99 -0.49 5.26 9.87
CA ALA A 99 0.88 5.78 9.93
C ALA A 99 1.61 5.58 8.59
N ILE A 100 1.45 4.40 7.97
CA ILE A 100 2.02 4.16 6.64
C ILE A 100 1.25 4.90 5.54
N ALA A 101 -0.08 4.81 5.53
CA ALA A 101 -0.90 5.27 4.40
C ALA A 101 -1.10 6.78 4.37
N CYS A 102 -1.04 7.46 5.54
CA CYS A 102 -1.30 8.90 5.65
C CYS A 102 -0.06 9.72 5.99
N ASP A 103 0.92 9.15 6.71
CA ASP A 103 2.06 9.92 7.20
C ASP A 103 3.38 9.60 6.46
N VAL A 104 3.56 8.35 5.96
CA VAL A 104 4.77 7.96 5.23
C VAL A 104 4.56 8.02 3.72
N HIS A 105 3.63 7.23 3.19
CA HIS A 105 3.45 7.07 1.74
C HIS A 105 3.17 8.38 1.02
N PRO A 106 2.24 9.26 1.46
CA PRO A 106 1.90 10.48 0.73
C PRO A 106 3.06 11.48 0.66
N VAL A 107 3.88 11.53 1.71
CA VAL A 107 5.00 12.46 1.82
C VAL A 107 6.09 12.20 0.78
N GLN A 108 6.22 10.95 0.32
CA GLN A 108 7.23 10.53 -0.65
C GLN A 108 6.63 9.99 -1.96
N ASN A 109 5.34 10.21 -2.24
CA ASN A 109 4.74 9.76 -3.49
C ASN A 109 5.20 10.58 -4.70
N LEU A 110 4.99 10.07 -5.91
CA LEU A 110 5.44 10.69 -7.15
C LEU A 110 5.00 12.15 -7.30
N LYS A 111 3.78 12.50 -6.84
CA LYS A 111 3.23 13.86 -6.92
C LYS A 111 4.06 14.85 -6.08
N VAL A 112 4.45 14.46 -4.86
CA VAL A 112 5.28 15.29 -3.97
C VAL A 112 6.69 15.41 -4.54
N LEU A 113 7.30 14.30 -4.95
CA LEU A 113 8.66 14.31 -5.52
C LEU A 113 8.71 15.13 -6.83
N ALA A 114 7.70 15.04 -7.67
CA ALA A 114 7.58 15.89 -8.86
C ALA A 114 7.49 17.37 -8.49
N ARG A 115 6.74 17.70 -7.43
CA ARG A 115 6.63 19.10 -6.97
C ARG A 115 7.94 19.63 -6.43
N LEU A 116 8.71 18.84 -5.68
CA LEU A 116 10.05 19.24 -5.21
C LEU A 116 10.97 19.58 -6.40
N ARG A 117 10.98 18.75 -7.45
CA ARG A 117 11.74 19.02 -8.68
C ARG A 117 11.31 20.34 -9.35
N GLN A 118 10.00 20.59 -9.47
CA GLN A 118 9.46 21.84 -10.01
C GLN A 118 9.86 23.09 -9.18
N LEU A 119 10.11 22.89 -7.89
CA LEU A 119 10.62 23.95 -7.00
C LEU A 119 12.14 24.11 -7.07
N GLY A 120 12.82 23.39 -7.97
CA GLY A 120 14.27 23.48 -8.16
C GLY A 120 15.11 22.69 -7.18
N VAL A 121 14.49 21.74 -6.42
CA VAL A 121 15.24 20.87 -5.53
C VAL A 121 16.06 19.87 -6.36
N ALA A 122 17.37 19.77 -6.08
CA ALA A 122 18.27 18.85 -6.77
C ALA A 122 17.85 17.39 -6.58
N GLU A 123 18.11 16.52 -7.58
CA GLU A 123 17.63 15.14 -7.61
C GLU A 123 18.13 14.32 -6.40
N GLU A 124 19.37 14.56 -5.96
CA GLU A 124 19.93 13.89 -4.78
C GLU A 124 19.13 14.24 -3.51
N LYS A 125 18.67 15.50 -3.40
CA LYS A 125 17.85 15.96 -2.28
C LYS A 125 16.41 15.44 -2.36
N VAL A 126 15.88 15.25 -3.56
CA VAL A 126 14.57 14.61 -3.78
C VAL A 126 14.62 13.14 -3.37
N ALA A 127 15.70 12.43 -3.72
CA ALA A 127 15.93 11.04 -3.31
C ALA A 127 16.12 10.94 -1.79
N GLU A 128 16.92 11.84 -1.20
CA GLU A 128 17.12 11.92 0.26
C GLU A 128 15.80 12.16 1.01
N TRP A 129 14.95 13.06 0.50
CA TRP A 129 13.62 13.31 1.06
C TRP A 129 12.78 12.03 1.12
N ALA A 130 12.72 11.28 0.01
CA ALA A 130 11.97 10.03 -0.02
C ALA A 130 12.54 8.97 0.92
N ALA A 131 13.87 8.87 0.99
CA ALA A 131 14.55 7.96 1.92
C ALA A 131 14.33 8.37 3.38
N TRP A 132 14.40 9.66 3.70
CA TRP A 132 14.10 10.19 5.02
C TRP A 132 12.68 9.84 5.49
N ALA A 133 11.66 10.15 4.67
CA ALA A 133 10.27 9.87 5.00
C ALA A 133 10.04 8.37 5.30
N ASN A 134 10.69 7.49 4.52
CA ASN A 134 10.64 6.05 4.78
C ASN A 134 11.33 5.66 6.09
N ARG A 135 12.53 6.18 6.37
CA ARG A 135 13.27 5.85 7.60
C ARG A 135 12.52 6.25 8.85
N GLU A 136 12.04 7.50 8.91
CA GLU A 136 11.29 8.02 10.06
C GLU A 136 10.03 7.19 10.30
N GLY A 137 9.25 6.95 9.25
CA GLY A 137 8.01 6.20 9.37
C GLY A 137 8.21 4.74 9.74
N LEU A 138 9.18 4.05 9.14
CA LEU A 138 9.46 2.65 9.45
C LEU A 138 10.04 2.48 10.87
N ALA A 139 10.86 3.42 11.37
CA ALA A 139 11.33 3.40 12.75
C ALA A 139 10.17 3.51 13.75
N ALA A 140 9.20 4.39 13.48
CA ALA A 140 7.98 4.47 14.27
C ALA A 140 7.16 3.17 14.21
N CYS A 141 6.98 2.61 13.01
CA CYS A 141 6.28 1.34 12.80
C CYS A 141 6.93 0.17 13.54
N GLU A 142 8.27 0.06 13.54
CA GLU A 142 9.01 -0.96 14.29
C GLU A 142 8.70 -0.89 15.80
N THR A 143 8.56 0.32 16.32
CA THR A 143 8.23 0.57 17.73
C THR A 143 6.77 0.24 18.03
N LEU A 144 5.84 0.59 17.13
CA LEU A 144 4.41 0.37 17.32
C LEU A 144 4.03 -1.10 17.47
N ILE A 145 4.80 -2.02 16.89
CA ILE A 145 4.57 -3.47 16.99
C ILE A 145 5.52 -4.17 17.98
N ALA A 146 6.30 -3.42 18.78
CA ALA A 146 7.34 -3.98 19.64
C ALA A 146 6.84 -5.03 20.64
N GLY A 147 5.61 -4.93 21.12
CA GLY A 147 5.00 -5.86 22.07
C GLY A 147 3.98 -6.82 21.46
N GLU A 148 3.79 -6.78 20.13
CA GLU A 148 2.76 -7.60 19.49
C GLU A 148 3.26 -9.04 19.25
N PRO A 149 2.40 -10.06 19.50
CA PRO A 149 2.76 -11.46 19.28
C PRO A 149 2.67 -11.82 17.79
N GLY A 150 3.28 -12.96 17.46
CA GLY A 150 3.06 -13.65 16.20
C GLY A 150 4.04 -13.33 15.08
N PRO A 151 3.84 -13.96 13.92
CA PRO A 151 4.68 -13.71 12.76
C PRO A 151 4.28 -12.45 11.99
N PHE A 152 3.00 -11.99 12.05
CA PHE A 152 2.50 -10.77 11.40
C PHE A 152 2.56 -9.57 12.34
N CYS A 153 2.24 -8.38 11.85
CA CYS A 153 2.27 -7.14 12.64
C CYS A 153 1.45 -7.24 13.93
N PHE A 154 0.28 -7.90 13.88
CA PHE A 154 -0.66 -7.96 15.00
C PHE A 154 -1.21 -9.38 15.23
N GLY A 155 -0.36 -10.39 15.28
CA GLY A 155 -0.78 -11.75 15.63
C GLY A 155 -0.41 -12.81 14.60
N ASP A 156 -1.22 -13.84 14.52
CA ASP A 156 -0.99 -15.07 13.73
C ASP A 156 -1.59 -15.03 12.32
N LYS A 157 -2.30 -13.96 11.99
CA LYS A 157 -2.95 -13.75 10.68
C LYS A 157 -2.66 -12.34 10.16
N PRO A 158 -2.57 -12.17 8.84
CA PRO A 158 -2.38 -10.85 8.25
C PRO A 158 -3.59 -9.95 8.49
N THR A 159 -3.31 -8.68 8.69
CA THR A 159 -4.29 -7.61 8.84
C THR A 159 -4.00 -6.48 7.84
N ILE A 160 -4.84 -5.44 7.81
CA ILE A 160 -4.56 -4.25 7.00
C ILE A 160 -3.19 -3.61 7.31
N ALA A 161 -2.62 -3.85 8.50
CA ALA A 161 -1.28 -3.42 8.86
C ALA A 161 -0.22 -4.06 7.95
N ASP A 162 -0.30 -5.37 7.75
CA ASP A 162 0.62 -6.13 6.88
C ASP A 162 0.44 -5.76 5.41
N LEU A 163 -0.81 -5.50 4.99
CA LEU A 163 -1.15 -5.03 3.65
C LEU A 163 -0.52 -3.65 3.36
N CYS A 164 -0.35 -2.81 4.38
CA CYS A 164 0.35 -1.54 4.26
C CYS A 164 1.87 -1.70 4.34
N LEU A 165 2.35 -2.55 5.25
CA LEU A 165 3.77 -2.73 5.53
C LEU A 165 4.54 -3.28 4.33
N VAL A 166 4.10 -4.40 3.76
CA VAL A 166 4.84 -5.09 2.69
C VAL A 166 5.10 -4.19 1.48
N PRO A 167 4.10 -3.47 0.91
CA PRO A 167 4.33 -2.49 -0.14
C PRO A 167 5.25 -1.33 0.29
N GLN A 168 5.21 -0.90 1.55
CA GLN A 168 6.05 0.19 2.04
C GLN A 168 7.51 -0.23 2.18
N LEU A 169 7.79 -1.44 2.65
CA LEU A 169 9.16 -1.97 2.69
C LEU A 169 9.74 -2.13 1.27
N ALA A 170 8.95 -2.61 0.32
CA ALA A 170 9.36 -2.67 -1.08
C ALA A 170 9.67 -1.26 -1.64
N ASN A 171 8.87 -0.27 -1.27
CA ASN A 171 9.10 1.14 -1.63
C ASN A 171 10.39 1.69 -0.99
N ALA A 172 10.60 1.45 0.31
CA ALA A 172 11.78 1.91 1.03
C ALA A 172 13.08 1.39 0.40
N ARG A 173 13.15 0.09 0.07
CA ARG A 173 14.29 -0.51 -0.63
C ARG A 173 14.56 0.16 -1.99
N ARG A 174 13.51 0.54 -2.71
CA ARG A 174 13.63 1.25 -4.01
C ARG A 174 14.26 2.63 -3.86
N PHE A 175 14.08 3.28 -2.69
CA PHE A 175 14.75 4.54 -2.35
C PHE A 175 16.07 4.35 -1.60
N GLY A 176 16.66 3.13 -1.61
CA GLY A 176 17.95 2.85 -1.03
C GLY A 176 17.98 2.83 0.51
N VAL A 177 16.81 2.71 1.15
CA VAL A 177 16.75 2.63 2.61
C VAL A 177 17.21 1.24 3.07
N ASP A 178 18.19 1.19 3.97
CA ASP A 178 18.53 -0.03 4.67
C ASP A 178 17.44 -0.37 5.69
N VAL A 179 16.72 -1.42 5.40
CA VAL A 179 15.60 -1.90 6.23
C VAL A 179 16.05 -2.93 7.29
N SER A 180 17.33 -3.30 7.33
CA SER A 180 17.87 -4.25 8.32
C SER A 180 17.71 -3.78 9.76
N ALA A 181 17.60 -2.45 9.95
CA ALA A 181 17.33 -1.82 11.24
C ALA A 181 15.96 -2.14 11.84
N TYR A 182 15.03 -2.77 11.06
CA TYR A 182 13.65 -3.02 11.46
C TYR A 182 13.33 -4.52 11.51
N PRO A 183 13.90 -5.29 12.45
CA PRO A 183 13.83 -6.74 12.46
C PRO A 183 12.40 -7.29 12.67
N ARG A 184 11.52 -6.57 13.40
CA ARG A 184 10.12 -7.00 13.58
C ARG A 184 9.30 -6.80 12.29
N LEU A 185 9.50 -5.67 11.62
CA LEU A 185 8.86 -5.42 10.33
C LEU A 185 9.32 -6.44 9.27
N LEU A 186 10.60 -6.80 9.27
CA LEU A 186 11.15 -7.82 8.38
C LEU A 186 10.60 -9.22 8.67
N LYS A 187 10.39 -9.55 9.95
CA LYS A 187 9.75 -10.81 10.34
C LYS A 187 8.30 -10.87 9.80
N ALA A 188 7.54 -9.79 9.95
CA ALA A 188 6.18 -9.71 9.43
C ALA A 188 6.14 -9.78 7.90
N GLU A 189 7.06 -9.10 7.21
CA GLU A 189 7.20 -9.20 5.76
C GLU A 189 7.52 -10.63 5.31
N ALA A 190 8.45 -11.31 5.98
CA ALA A 190 8.83 -12.68 5.64
C ALA A 190 7.63 -13.62 5.73
N ALA A 191 6.88 -13.58 6.84
CA ALA A 191 5.67 -14.39 7.01
C ALA A 191 4.60 -14.06 5.93
N ALA A 192 4.44 -12.79 5.60
CA ALA A 192 3.49 -12.38 4.58
C ALA A 192 3.87 -12.90 3.19
N LYS A 193 5.15 -12.86 2.82
CA LYS A 193 5.65 -13.32 1.51
C LYS A 193 5.51 -14.82 1.27
N GLU A 194 5.42 -15.63 2.32
CA GLU A 194 5.09 -17.06 2.20
C GLU A 194 3.65 -17.29 1.74
N MET A 195 2.78 -16.31 1.88
CA MET A 195 1.41 -16.42 1.44
C MET A 195 1.29 -16.07 -0.06
N LYS A 196 0.70 -16.98 -0.84
CA LYS A 196 0.46 -16.77 -2.28
C LYS A 196 -0.24 -15.44 -2.58
N ALA A 197 -1.16 -15.00 -1.71
CA ALA A 197 -1.89 -13.75 -1.87
C ALA A 197 -0.98 -12.51 -1.93
N PHE A 198 0.10 -12.49 -1.16
CA PHE A 198 1.10 -11.43 -1.17
C PHE A 198 2.09 -11.60 -2.33
N ALA A 199 2.55 -12.81 -2.57
CA ALA A 199 3.52 -13.12 -3.63
C ALA A 199 2.98 -12.77 -5.01
N ASP A 200 1.74 -13.17 -5.32
CA ASP A 200 1.10 -12.89 -6.61
C ASP A 200 0.75 -11.40 -6.80
N ALA A 201 0.56 -10.66 -5.71
CA ALA A 201 0.29 -9.23 -5.76
C ALA A 201 1.56 -8.38 -5.98
N ALA A 202 2.76 -8.97 -5.90
CA ALA A 202 4.03 -8.26 -6.03
C ALA A 202 4.14 -7.51 -7.38
N PRO A 203 4.86 -6.38 -7.42
CA PRO A 203 4.96 -5.56 -8.63
C PRO A 203 5.47 -6.31 -9.86
N ASP A 204 6.46 -7.17 -9.69
CA ASP A 204 7.07 -7.98 -10.77
C ASP A 204 6.16 -9.10 -11.30
N LYS A 205 5.04 -9.37 -10.65
CA LYS A 205 4.03 -10.37 -11.05
C LYS A 205 2.86 -9.76 -11.82
N GLN A 206 2.82 -8.44 -11.97
CA GLN A 206 1.71 -7.79 -12.65
C GLN A 206 1.91 -7.77 -14.17
N SER A 207 0.81 -7.80 -14.92
CA SER A 207 0.83 -7.84 -16.39
C SER A 207 1.39 -6.56 -17.03
N ASP A 208 1.40 -5.45 -16.29
CA ASP A 208 1.95 -4.16 -16.68
C ASP A 208 3.37 -3.92 -16.13
N ALA A 209 4.06 -4.97 -15.61
CA ALA A 209 5.43 -4.86 -15.12
C ALA A 209 6.42 -4.63 -16.29
N GLU A 210 7.41 -3.72 -16.05
CA GLU A 210 8.50 -3.34 -16.97
C GLU A 210 9.85 -3.88 -16.48
#